data_7f04d7b5d10bac4859bf4cf9b572c375
#
_entry.id   7f04d7b5d10bac4859bf4cf9b572c375
#
_cell.length_a   1.000
_cell.length_b   1.000
_cell.length_c   1.000
_cell.angle_alpha   90.00
_cell.angle_beta   90.00
_cell.angle_gamma   90.00
#
_symmetry.space_group_name_H-M   'P 1'
#
loop_
_entity.id
_entity.type
_entity.pdbx_description
1 polymer ?
#
loop_
_entity_poly.entity_id
_entity_poly.type
_entity_poly.pdbx_seq_one_letter_code
_entity_poly.pdbx_strand_id
1 'polypeptide(L)'
;MKKIVFLISLLISFNNGFGQDWITDSNFDDKIHEKSAFGDDEMSIVIVEFWAKFNDANAFQDWDKVKGITHYYRIDIAKAPNAKKEYRIRMAPTIIVFKDGIKEEMYKAGLDLECPVTLDELQEHINEIKSASQF
;
A
#
# COMPACT_ATOMS: atom_id res chain seq x y z
N MET A 1 -22.88 32.68 -15.68
CA MET A 1 -23.39 31.39 -15.17
C MET A 1 -22.56 30.20 -15.60
N LYS A 2 -22.10 30.14 -16.82
CA LYS A 2 -21.25 29.03 -17.30
C LYS A 2 -19.90 28.93 -16.58
N LYS A 3 -19.36 30.04 -16.08
CA LYS A 3 -18.09 30.09 -15.37
C LYS A 3 -18.12 29.44 -13.99
N ILE A 4 -19.28 29.44 -13.32
CA ILE A 4 -19.43 28.84 -11.98
C ILE A 4 -19.43 27.32 -12.07
N VAL A 5 -20.10 26.76 -13.08
CA VAL A 5 -20.15 25.31 -13.30
C VAL A 5 -18.75 24.76 -13.62
N PHE A 6 -17.96 25.52 -14.38
CA PHE A 6 -16.60 25.16 -14.72
C PHE A 6 -15.68 25.14 -13.48
N LEU A 7 -15.88 26.08 -12.57
CA LEU A 7 -15.09 26.16 -11.34
C LEU A 7 -15.36 24.97 -10.42
N ILE A 8 -16.61 24.54 -10.31
CA ILE A 8 -17.01 23.38 -9.52
C ILE A 8 -16.41 22.10 -10.08
N SER A 9 -16.39 21.98 -11.41
CA SER A 9 -15.76 20.83 -12.08
C SER A 9 -14.27 20.74 -11.78
N LEU A 10 -13.60 21.88 -11.72
CA LEU A 10 -12.18 21.94 -11.41
C LEU A 10 -11.87 21.50 -9.98
N LEU A 11 -12.73 21.90 -9.03
CA LEU A 11 -12.57 21.51 -7.63
C LEU A 11 -12.73 20.01 -7.42
N ILE A 12 -13.64 19.38 -8.16
CA ILE A 12 -13.84 17.92 -8.10
C ILE A 12 -12.60 17.19 -8.62
N SER A 13 -11.93 17.74 -9.63
CA SER A 13 -10.72 17.15 -10.19
C SER A 13 -9.56 17.09 -9.20
N PHE A 14 -9.46 18.06 -8.30
CA PHE A 14 -8.40 18.10 -7.29
C PHE A 14 -8.55 17.02 -6.22
N ASN A 15 -9.77 16.63 -5.89
CA ASN A 15 -10.02 15.62 -4.86
C ASN A 15 -9.62 14.22 -5.29
N ASN A 16 -9.49 13.97 -6.58
CA ASN A 16 -9.08 12.67 -7.11
C ASN A 16 -7.57 12.45 -7.06
N GLY A 17 -6.78 13.50 -6.78
CA GLY A 17 -5.32 13.41 -6.73
C GLY A 17 -4.76 12.79 -5.44
N PHE A 18 -5.59 12.58 -4.42
CA PHE A 18 -5.17 12.08 -3.12
C PHE A 18 -5.65 10.66 -2.82
N GLY A 19 -6.11 9.93 -3.82
CA GLY A 19 -6.48 8.52 -3.68
C GLY A 19 -5.26 7.63 -3.54
N GLN A 20 -5.49 6.43 -3.02
CA GLN A 20 -4.47 5.41 -2.97
C GLN A 20 -4.02 5.01 -4.36
N ASP A 21 -2.76 4.66 -4.48
CA ASP A 21 -2.22 4.13 -5.72
C ASP A 21 -2.52 2.65 -5.84
N TRP A 22 -3.13 2.27 -6.94
CA TRP A 22 -3.45 0.88 -7.25
C TRP A 22 -2.39 0.32 -8.20
N ILE A 23 -2.01 -0.92 -7.92
CA ILE A 23 -1.10 -1.65 -8.79
C ILE A 23 -1.81 -2.89 -9.33
N THR A 24 -1.22 -3.50 -10.35
CA THR A 24 -1.79 -4.67 -11.03
C THR A 24 -0.83 -5.85 -10.95
N ASP A 25 -1.33 -7.01 -11.33
CA ASP A 25 -0.51 -8.22 -11.40
C ASP A 25 0.68 -8.03 -12.34
N SER A 26 0.48 -7.32 -13.45
CA SER A 26 1.52 -7.10 -14.46
C SER A 26 2.61 -6.12 -14.04
N ASN A 27 2.31 -5.15 -13.17
CA ASN A 27 3.32 -4.19 -12.72
C ASN A 27 3.77 -4.40 -11.27
N PHE A 28 3.29 -5.45 -10.62
CA PHE A 28 3.57 -5.73 -9.21
C PHE A 28 5.07 -5.77 -8.91
N ASP A 29 5.81 -6.54 -9.69
CA ASP A 29 7.24 -6.73 -9.46
C ASP A 29 8.03 -5.42 -9.61
N ASP A 30 7.70 -4.63 -10.62
CA ASP A 30 8.32 -3.31 -10.82
C ASP A 30 8.01 -2.37 -9.67
N LYS A 31 6.78 -2.41 -9.17
CA LYS A 31 6.33 -1.49 -8.12
C LYS A 31 6.95 -1.78 -6.77
N ILE A 32 7.15 -3.03 -6.40
CA ILE A 32 7.79 -3.35 -5.12
C ILE A 32 9.28 -3.04 -5.11
N HIS A 33 9.90 -2.91 -6.28
CA HIS A 33 11.31 -2.53 -6.44
C HIS A 33 11.50 -1.03 -6.66
N GLU A 34 10.43 -0.25 -6.64
CA GLU A 34 10.48 1.18 -6.90
C GLU A 34 11.25 1.91 -5.82
N LYS A 35 12.11 2.84 -6.24
CA LYS A 35 12.95 3.61 -5.32
C LYS A 35 12.40 5.01 -5.11
N SER A 36 12.80 5.63 -3.99
CA SER A 36 12.45 7.02 -3.73
C SER A 36 12.99 7.93 -4.81
N ALA A 37 12.21 8.95 -5.18
CA ALA A 37 12.58 9.93 -6.19
C ALA A 37 13.78 10.80 -5.79
N PHE A 38 14.12 10.84 -4.52
CA PHE A 38 15.09 11.78 -3.98
C PHE A 38 16.35 11.15 -3.37
N GLY A 39 16.50 9.85 -3.41
CA GLY A 39 17.66 9.23 -2.78
C GLY A 39 18.00 7.89 -3.39
N ASP A 40 19.06 7.87 -4.19
CA ASP A 40 19.52 6.62 -4.80
C ASP A 40 20.12 5.66 -3.77
N ASP A 41 20.55 6.20 -2.62
CA ASP A 41 21.23 5.43 -1.58
C ASP A 41 20.33 5.06 -0.41
N GLU A 42 19.06 5.53 -0.40
CA GLU A 42 18.13 5.17 0.66
C GLU A 42 17.42 3.86 0.35
N MET A 43 17.20 3.07 1.41
CA MET A 43 16.42 1.85 1.25
C MET A 43 15.00 2.18 0.79
N SER A 44 14.49 1.36 -0.09
CA SER A 44 13.11 1.44 -0.54
C SER A 44 12.22 0.62 0.39
N ILE A 45 11.19 1.24 0.96
CA ILE A 45 10.16 0.53 1.71
C ILE A 45 8.84 0.74 0.99
N VAL A 46 8.32 -0.33 0.43
CA VAL A 46 7.05 -0.34 -0.29
C VAL A 46 6.09 -1.25 0.47
N ILE A 47 4.89 -0.74 0.74
CA ILE A 47 3.85 -1.52 1.38
C ILE A 47 2.80 -1.85 0.33
N VAL A 48 2.38 -3.12 0.27
CA VAL A 48 1.30 -3.56 -0.61
C VAL A 48 0.20 -4.17 0.24
N GLU A 49 -0.99 -3.62 0.11
CA GLU A 49 -2.19 -4.16 0.72
C GLU A 49 -2.95 -4.98 -0.33
N PHE A 50 -3.11 -6.27 -0.07
CA PHE A 50 -3.94 -7.15 -0.88
C PHE A 50 -5.39 -6.97 -0.44
N TRP A 51 -6.17 -6.37 -1.30
CA TRP A 51 -7.50 -5.85 -1.02
C TRP A 51 -8.57 -6.69 -1.73
N ALA A 52 -9.73 -6.82 -1.10
CA ALA A 52 -10.90 -7.44 -1.71
C ALA A 52 -12.10 -6.49 -1.59
N LYS A 53 -12.84 -6.37 -2.66
CA LYS A 53 -13.99 -5.47 -2.74
C LYS A 53 -15.03 -5.76 -1.66
N PHE A 54 -15.30 -7.04 -1.40
CA PHE A 54 -16.30 -7.44 -0.42
C PHE A 54 -15.94 -7.03 1.01
N ASN A 55 -14.67 -6.77 1.28
CA ASN A 55 -14.17 -6.45 2.62
C ASN A 55 -13.50 -5.06 2.71
N ASP A 56 -13.90 -4.15 1.84
CA ASP A 56 -13.32 -2.81 1.78
C ASP A 56 -13.45 -2.04 3.11
N ALA A 57 -14.50 -2.30 3.87
CA ALA A 57 -14.71 -1.65 5.17
C ALA A 57 -13.58 -1.95 6.17
N ASN A 58 -12.90 -3.08 6.03
CA ASN A 58 -11.79 -3.49 6.90
C ASN A 58 -10.41 -3.21 6.29
N ALA A 59 -10.35 -2.52 5.17
CA ALA A 59 -9.08 -2.10 4.58
C ALA A 59 -8.35 -1.14 5.52
N PHE A 60 -7.02 -1.11 5.40
CA PHE A 60 -6.21 -0.23 6.23
C PHE A 60 -6.48 1.24 5.87
N GLN A 61 -7.03 1.99 6.81
CA GLN A 61 -7.51 3.36 6.56
C GLN A 61 -6.43 4.43 6.76
N ASP A 62 -5.41 4.14 7.55
CA ASP A 62 -4.39 5.11 7.92
C ASP A 62 -3.14 5.06 7.03
N TRP A 63 -3.28 4.53 5.82
CA TRP A 63 -2.16 4.36 4.88
C TRP A 63 -1.42 5.67 4.59
N ASP A 64 -2.13 6.78 4.55
CA ASP A 64 -1.58 8.12 4.30
C ASP A 64 -0.82 8.70 5.51
N LYS A 65 -0.95 8.10 6.67
CA LYS A 65 -0.28 8.52 7.91
C LYS A 65 1.02 7.78 8.16
N VAL A 66 1.31 6.75 7.38
CA VAL A 66 2.54 5.97 7.53
C VAL A 66 3.73 6.78 7.05
N LYS A 67 4.74 6.92 7.89
CA LYS A 67 5.94 7.72 7.61
C LYS A 67 7.15 6.85 7.34
N GLY A 68 8.04 7.37 6.54
CA GLY A 68 9.33 6.70 6.26
C GLY A 68 9.25 5.62 5.22
N ILE A 69 8.20 5.61 4.41
CA ILE A 69 8.02 4.65 3.32
C ILE A 69 8.13 5.34 1.97
N THR A 70 8.44 4.55 0.95
CA THR A 70 8.51 5.04 -0.43
C THR A 70 7.12 5.15 -1.03
N HIS A 71 6.34 4.07 -0.95
CA HIS A 71 4.97 4.03 -1.46
C HIS A 71 4.09 3.08 -0.65
N TYR A 72 2.79 3.36 -0.62
CA TYR A 72 1.75 2.45 -0.16
C TYR A 72 0.83 2.14 -1.33
N TYR A 73 0.75 0.87 -1.72
CA TYR A 73 -0.05 0.42 -2.85
C TYR A 73 -1.15 -0.53 -2.42
N ARG A 74 -2.21 -0.56 -3.21
CA ARG A 74 -3.25 -1.59 -3.11
C ARG A 74 -3.30 -2.41 -4.39
N ILE A 75 -3.62 -3.68 -4.22
CA ILE A 75 -3.84 -4.60 -5.35
C ILE A 75 -5.13 -5.38 -5.10
N ASP A 76 -5.98 -5.47 -6.12
CA ASP A 76 -7.22 -6.23 -6.04
C ASP A 76 -6.92 -7.71 -6.24
N ILE A 77 -7.16 -8.53 -5.22
CA ILE A 77 -6.85 -9.96 -5.28
C ILE A 77 -7.64 -10.70 -6.35
N ALA A 78 -8.83 -10.18 -6.70
CA ALA A 78 -9.66 -10.77 -7.75
C ALA A 78 -9.03 -10.61 -9.15
N LYS A 79 -8.13 -9.64 -9.29
CA LYS A 79 -7.48 -9.32 -10.57
C LYS A 79 -5.98 -9.62 -10.57
N ALA A 80 -5.47 -10.26 -9.53
CA ALA A 80 -4.04 -10.49 -9.36
C ALA A 80 -3.73 -11.95 -9.01
N PRO A 81 -4.03 -12.90 -9.91
CA PRO A 81 -3.82 -14.32 -9.63
C PRO A 81 -2.36 -14.68 -9.40
N ASN A 82 -1.42 -14.03 -10.08
CA ASN A 82 0.00 -14.35 -9.95
C ASN A 82 0.57 -13.85 -8.62
N ALA A 83 0.31 -12.60 -8.25
CA ALA A 83 0.76 -12.06 -6.97
C ALA A 83 0.11 -12.80 -5.81
N LYS A 84 -1.18 -13.09 -5.93
CA LYS A 84 -1.92 -13.86 -4.93
C LYS A 84 -1.29 -15.23 -4.68
N LYS A 85 -0.89 -15.91 -5.74
CA LYS A 85 -0.26 -17.24 -5.66
C LYS A 85 1.16 -17.15 -5.10
N GLU A 86 1.94 -16.20 -5.56
CA GLU A 86 3.33 -16.02 -5.14
C GLU A 86 3.46 -15.82 -3.65
N TYR A 87 2.61 -14.98 -3.06
CA TYR A 87 2.65 -14.67 -1.64
C TYR A 87 1.62 -15.47 -0.83
N ARG A 88 0.94 -16.42 -1.44
CA ARG A 88 -0.05 -17.31 -0.81
C ARG A 88 -1.14 -16.53 -0.07
N ILE A 89 -1.68 -15.53 -0.74
CA ILE A 89 -2.72 -14.67 -0.19
C ILE A 89 -4.05 -15.43 -0.17
N ARG A 90 -4.62 -15.61 1.01
CA ARG A 90 -5.89 -16.33 1.19
C ARG A 90 -6.98 -15.44 1.75
N MET A 91 -6.60 -14.42 2.48
CA MET A 91 -7.51 -13.50 3.17
C MET A 91 -7.18 -12.06 2.79
N ALA A 92 -8.19 -11.22 2.78
CA ALA A 92 -8.03 -9.78 2.62
C ALA A 92 -8.66 -9.06 3.81
N PRO A 93 -8.01 -8.03 4.35
CA PRO A 93 -6.75 -7.47 3.88
C PRO A 93 -5.53 -8.28 4.35
N THR A 94 -4.57 -8.41 3.47
CA THR A 94 -3.22 -8.89 3.82
C THR A 94 -2.24 -7.80 3.41
N ILE A 95 -1.38 -7.39 4.34
CA ILE A 95 -0.45 -6.27 4.13
C ILE A 95 0.97 -6.80 4.20
N ILE A 96 1.76 -6.51 3.17
CA ILE A 96 3.17 -6.93 3.12
C ILE A 96 4.05 -5.68 3.05
N VAL A 97 5.09 -5.66 3.87
CA VAL A 97 6.14 -4.63 3.83
C VAL A 97 7.33 -5.21 3.07
N PHE A 98 7.71 -4.55 1.97
CA PHE A 98 8.87 -4.90 1.16
C PHE A 98 9.99 -3.91 1.41
N LYS A 99 11.19 -4.43 1.65
CA LYS A 99 12.41 -3.65 1.72
C LYS A 99 13.29 -4.01 0.53
N ASP A 100 13.54 -3.05 -0.33
CA ASP A 100 14.31 -3.25 -1.57
C ASP A 100 13.79 -4.44 -2.38
N GLY A 101 12.47 -4.58 -2.46
CA GLY A 101 11.79 -5.64 -3.19
C GLY A 101 11.68 -6.98 -2.46
N ILE A 102 12.19 -7.07 -1.23
CA ILE A 102 12.19 -8.31 -0.45
C ILE A 102 11.18 -8.19 0.70
N LYS A 103 10.36 -9.23 0.85
CA LYS A 103 9.36 -9.28 1.92
C LYS A 103 10.04 -9.30 3.30
N GLU A 104 9.73 -8.30 4.13
CA GLU A 104 10.22 -8.19 5.49
C GLU A 104 9.17 -8.55 6.53
N GLU A 105 7.94 -8.07 6.34
CA GLU A 105 6.83 -8.31 7.25
C GLU A 105 5.57 -8.62 6.48
N MET A 106 4.70 -9.42 7.07
CA MET A 106 3.42 -9.79 6.49
C MET A 106 2.35 -9.85 7.58
N TYR A 107 1.27 -9.14 7.37
CA TYR A 107 0.13 -9.10 8.28
C TYR A 107 -1.09 -9.69 7.58
N LYS A 108 -1.61 -10.79 8.10
CA LYS A 108 -2.74 -11.52 7.50
C LYS A 108 -3.98 -11.35 8.33
N ALA A 109 -5.10 -11.01 7.69
CA ALA A 109 -6.39 -10.99 8.36
C ALA A 109 -6.74 -12.39 8.90
N GLY A 110 -7.36 -12.42 10.08
CA GLY A 110 -7.85 -13.66 10.65
C GLY A 110 -9.21 -14.05 10.07
N LEU A 111 -9.86 -15.01 10.72
CA LEU A 111 -11.19 -15.47 10.31
C LEU A 111 -12.26 -14.39 10.42
N ASP A 112 -12.05 -13.40 11.28
CA ASP A 112 -12.93 -12.24 11.41
C ASP A 112 -12.79 -11.24 10.26
N LEU A 113 -11.76 -11.39 9.42
CA LEU A 113 -11.45 -10.52 8.28
C LEU A 113 -11.21 -9.06 8.67
N GLU A 114 -10.83 -8.80 9.92
CA GLU A 114 -10.48 -7.46 10.38
C GLU A 114 -9.09 -7.07 9.88
N CYS A 115 -8.81 -5.76 9.84
CA CYS A 115 -7.48 -5.26 9.47
C CYS A 115 -6.44 -5.84 10.42
N PRO A 116 -5.40 -6.51 9.92
CA PRO A 116 -4.50 -7.30 10.77
C PRO A 116 -3.40 -6.49 11.45
N VAL A 117 -3.34 -5.18 11.23
CA VAL A 117 -2.29 -4.34 11.80
C VAL A 117 -2.85 -2.95 12.11
N THR A 118 -2.36 -2.35 13.19
CA THR A 118 -2.68 -0.96 13.51
C THR A 118 -1.60 -0.04 12.95
N LEU A 119 -1.92 1.26 12.86
CA LEU A 119 -0.95 2.27 12.42
C LEU A 119 0.30 2.25 13.32
N ASP A 120 0.10 2.17 14.64
CA ASP A 120 1.21 2.19 15.60
C ASP A 120 2.12 0.98 15.42
N GLU A 121 1.55 -0.21 15.28
CA GLU A 121 2.32 -1.44 15.04
C GLU A 121 3.10 -1.39 13.73
N LEU A 122 2.43 -0.96 12.67
CA LEU A 122 3.07 -0.86 11.35
C LEU A 122 4.22 0.15 11.38
N GLN A 123 3.98 1.32 11.99
CA GLN A 123 5.00 2.36 12.08
C GLN A 123 6.21 1.89 12.90
N GLU A 124 5.97 1.18 14.00
CA GLU A 124 7.03 0.62 14.83
C GLU A 124 7.90 -0.37 14.04
N HIS A 125 7.28 -1.29 13.33
CA HIS A 125 8.00 -2.27 12.51
C HIS A 125 8.82 -1.60 11.39
N ILE A 126 8.26 -0.57 10.76
CA ILE A 126 8.99 0.20 9.74
C ILE A 126 10.21 0.87 10.35
N ASN A 127 10.05 1.48 11.51
CA ASN A 127 11.16 2.11 12.22
C ASN A 127 12.25 1.10 12.59
N GLU A 128 11.86 -0.10 13.01
CA GLU A 128 12.80 -1.19 13.31
C GLU A 128 13.57 -1.63 12.06
N ILE A 129 12.87 -1.80 10.93
CA ILE A 129 13.51 -2.17 9.66
C ILE A 129 14.55 -1.14 9.25
N LYS A 130 14.21 0.14 9.39
CA LYS A 130 15.12 1.24 9.03
C LYS A 130 16.31 1.30 9.97
N SER A 131 16.11 1.10 11.26
CA SER A 131 17.18 1.10 12.26
C SER A 131 18.15 -0.05 12.08
N ALA A 132 17.63 -1.24 11.81
CA ALA A 132 18.44 -2.43 11.61
C ALA A 132 19.37 -2.33 10.40
N SER A 133 18.99 -1.52 9.40
CA SER A 133 19.77 -1.35 8.17
C SER A 133 20.92 -0.36 8.30
N GLN A 134 21.03 0.35 9.43
CA GLN A 134 22.11 1.30 9.69
C GLN A 134 23.35 0.63 10.27
N PHE A 135 23.26 -0.62 10.58
CA PHE A 135 24.35 -1.42 11.10
C PHE A 135 24.75 -2.48 10.06
#